data_0b22b2909e5d34438c3ad7850025ad9d
#
_entry.id   0b22b2909e5d34438c3ad7850025ad9d
#
_cell.length_a   1.000
_cell.length_b   1.000
_cell.length_c   1.000
_cell.angle_alpha   90.00
_cell.angle_beta   90.00
_cell.angle_gamma   90.00
#
_symmetry.space_group_name_H-M   'P 1'
#
loop_
_entity.id
_entity.type
_entity.pdbx_description
1 polymer ?
#
loop_
_entity_poly.entity_id
_entity_poly.type
_entity_poly.pdbx_seq_one_letter_code
_entity_poly.pdbx_strand_id
1 'polypeptide(L)'
;QNNIKLLAYDKTDISDLTDNDFMKCFNHNNMCVPHLVKRIHFNPKKPENHNVFISNLKSGYIMLYDGKKWNTYNRDEIVDDIFDNKNDILEKKIEEWVSIGKDYPIIYHKFKRYLEKINNDIVLKKVKDEMKFVLYNNRNIVKKII
;
A
#
# COMPACT_ATOMS: atom_id res chain seq x y z
N GLN A 1 -27.23 -2.55 3.00
CA GLN A 1 -27.15 -1.52 4.01
C GLN A 1 -25.80 -1.46 4.71
N ASN A 2 -25.08 -0.41 4.52
CA ASN A 2 -23.73 -0.28 5.07
C ASN A 2 -23.66 0.85 6.07
N ASN A 3 -23.19 0.54 7.28
CA ASN A 3 -22.86 1.53 8.27
C ASN A 3 -21.36 1.73 8.36
N ILE A 4 -20.66 1.50 7.25
CA ILE A 4 -19.21 1.63 7.20
C ILE A 4 -18.84 3.11 7.19
N LYS A 5 -18.04 3.51 8.17
CA LYS A 5 -17.46 4.84 8.16
C LYS A 5 -16.12 4.77 7.45
N LEU A 6 -16.08 5.26 6.23
CA LEU A 6 -14.87 5.30 5.44
C LEU A 6 -13.91 6.33 6.03
N LEU A 7 -12.68 5.93 6.27
CA LEU A 7 -11.64 6.84 6.78
C LEU A 7 -11.03 7.66 5.63
N ALA A 8 -10.68 8.91 5.92
CA ALA A 8 -9.88 9.69 4.99
C ALA A 8 -8.57 8.95 4.70
N TYR A 9 -8.02 9.13 3.51
CA TYR A 9 -6.79 8.44 3.14
C TYR A 9 -5.65 8.73 4.13
N ASP A 10 -5.49 9.98 4.57
CA ASP A 10 -4.44 10.36 5.53
C ASP A 10 -4.70 9.83 6.94
N LYS A 11 -5.87 9.24 7.19
CA LYS A 11 -6.26 8.61 8.45
C LYS A 11 -6.34 7.09 8.33
N THR A 12 -5.79 6.52 7.26
CA THR A 12 -5.76 5.07 7.06
C THR A 12 -5.27 4.35 8.32
N ASP A 13 -6.01 3.33 8.74
CA ASP A 13 -5.72 2.60 9.97
C ASP A 13 -4.95 1.31 9.66
N ILE A 14 -3.73 1.21 10.18
CA ILE A 14 -2.89 0.03 10.02
C ILE A 14 -2.72 -0.78 11.31
N SER A 15 -3.51 -0.46 12.34
CA SER A 15 -3.37 -1.09 13.67
C SER A 15 -3.70 -2.58 13.67
N ASP A 16 -4.42 -3.07 12.66
CA ASP A 16 -4.78 -4.48 12.53
C ASP A 16 -3.71 -5.35 11.85
N LEU A 17 -2.64 -4.73 11.33
CA LEU A 17 -1.57 -5.47 10.67
C LEU A 17 -0.76 -6.26 11.69
N THR A 18 -0.64 -7.56 11.45
CA THR A 18 0.14 -8.47 12.31
C THR A 18 1.56 -8.64 11.78
N ASP A 19 2.45 -9.18 12.61
CA ASP A 19 3.80 -9.53 12.15
C ASP A 19 3.74 -10.49 10.96
N ASN A 20 2.79 -11.42 10.96
CA ASN A 20 2.62 -12.35 9.84
C ASN A 20 2.24 -11.62 8.54
N ASP A 21 1.40 -10.59 8.63
CA ASP A 21 1.08 -9.75 7.47
C ASP A 21 2.32 -9.09 6.90
N PHE A 22 3.17 -8.54 7.75
CA PHE A 22 4.43 -7.91 7.33
C PHE A 22 5.40 -8.93 6.74
N MET A 23 5.51 -10.12 7.32
CA MET A 23 6.37 -11.17 6.77
C MET A 23 5.94 -11.57 5.38
N LYS A 24 4.62 -11.67 5.14
CA LYS A 24 4.09 -11.95 3.80
C LYS A 24 4.49 -10.85 2.81
N CYS A 25 4.43 -9.59 3.24
CA CYS A 25 4.86 -8.47 2.39
C CYS A 25 6.34 -8.61 2.02
N PHE A 26 7.21 -8.80 3.00
CA PHE A 26 8.66 -8.93 2.75
C PHE A 26 8.99 -10.10 1.85
N ASN A 27 8.26 -11.20 1.95
CA ASN A 27 8.46 -12.38 1.11
C ASN A 27 8.08 -12.15 -0.35
N HIS A 28 7.39 -11.07 -0.68
CA HIS A 28 7.12 -10.66 -2.07
C HIS A 28 8.30 -9.91 -2.70
N ASN A 29 9.40 -9.76 -1.99
CA ASN A 29 10.65 -9.17 -2.50
C ASN A 29 10.41 -7.78 -3.08
N ASN A 30 10.69 -7.55 -4.38
CA ASN A 30 10.53 -6.24 -5.00
C ASN A 30 9.08 -5.74 -5.01
N MET A 31 8.12 -6.64 -4.84
CA MET A 31 6.69 -6.29 -4.85
C MET A 31 6.10 -6.18 -3.43
N CYS A 32 6.96 -5.96 -2.43
CA CYS A 32 6.48 -5.82 -1.04
C CYS A 32 5.53 -4.62 -0.87
N VAL A 33 5.81 -3.50 -1.52
CA VAL A 33 4.96 -2.31 -1.43
C VAL A 33 3.60 -2.52 -2.11
N PRO A 34 3.52 -2.99 -3.37
CA PRO A 34 2.22 -3.32 -3.97
C PRO A 34 1.40 -4.30 -3.12
N HIS A 35 2.05 -5.31 -2.54
CA HIS A 35 1.37 -6.26 -1.66
C HIS A 35 0.80 -5.56 -0.42
N LEU A 36 1.56 -4.65 0.18
CA LEU A 36 1.12 -3.89 1.35
C LEU A 36 -0.06 -2.97 1.00
N VAL A 37 -0.03 -2.32 -0.17
CA VAL A 37 -1.15 -1.51 -0.67
C VAL A 37 -2.43 -2.35 -0.72
N LYS A 38 -2.36 -3.54 -1.29
CA LYS A 38 -3.52 -4.42 -1.38
C LYS A 38 -4.01 -4.83 0.00
N ARG A 39 -3.09 -5.20 0.89
CA ARG A 39 -3.42 -5.67 2.24
C ARG A 39 -4.09 -4.57 3.07
N ILE A 40 -3.66 -3.32 2.92
CA ILE A 40 -4.20 -2.20 3.69
C ILE A 40 -5.51 -1.68 3.09
N HIS A 41 -5.52 -1.42 1.77
CA HIS A 41 -6.61 -0.65 1.14
C HIS A 41 -7.68 -1.50 0.47
N PHE A 42 -7.43 -2.79 0.30
CA PHE A 42 -8.35 -3.67 -0.43
C PHE A 42 -8.65 -4.96 0.35
N ASN A 43 -8.44 -4.94 1.65
CA ASN A 43 -8.81 -6.05 2.53
C ASN A 43 -10.33 -6.03 2.75
N PRO A 44 -11.06 -7.11 2.37
CA PRO A 44 -12.51 -7.16 2.57
C PRO A 44 -12.96 -7.01 4.02
N LYS A 45 -12.06 -7.35 4.96
CA LYS A 45 -12.36 -7.28 6.40
C LYS A 45 -12.11 -5.89 7.00
N LYS A 46 -11.57 -4.96 6.22
CA LYS A 46 -11.26 -3.60 6.70
C LYS A 46 -11.78 -2.57 5.71
N PRO A 47 -13.11 -2.49 5.49
CA PRO A 47 -13.68 -1.61 4.48
C PRO A 47 -13.47 -0.12 4.75
N GLU A 48 -13.20 0.28 5.99
CA GLU A 48 -12.92 1.67 6.32
C GLU A 48 -11.64 2.20 5.66
N ASN A 49 -10.75 1.31 5.21
CA ASN A 49 -9.52 1.67 4.47
C ASN A 49 -9.69 1.61 2.95
N HIS A 50 -10.90 1.33 2.44
CA HIS A 50 -11.15 1.32 1.00
C HIS A 50 -11.27 2.76 0.48
N ASN A 51 -10.23 3.55 0.65
CA ASN A 51 -10.25 5.01 0.52
C ASN A 51 -9.37 5.55 -0.62
N VAL A 52 -8.96 4.66 -1.51
CA VAL A 52 -8.15 5.02 -2.68
C VAL A 52 -8.40 4.01 -3.79
N PHE A 53 -8.50 4.47 -5.04
CA PHE A 53 -8.56 3.58 -6.19
C PHE A 53 -8.30 4.34 -7.48
N ILE A 54 -7.97 3.59 -8.54
CA ILE A 54 -7.88 4.10 -9.90
C ILE A 54 -9.10 3.58 -10.66
N SER A 55 -9.89 4.51 -11.23
CA SER A 55 -11.11 4.13 -11.97
C SER A 55 -10.82 3.74 -13.42
N ASN A 56 -9.77 4.31 -14.01
CA ASN A 56 -9.42 4.10 -15.41
C ASN A 56 -7.91 4.19 -15.59
N LEU A 57 -7.28 3.11 -16.05
CA LEU A 57 -5.83 3.07 -16.25
C LEU A 57 -5.34 4.03 -17.33
N LYS A 58 -6.21 4.37 -18.29
CA LYS A 58 -5.84 5.27 -19.39
C LYS A 58 -5.88 6.74 -18.99
N SER A 59 -6.63 7.08 -17.95
CA SER A 59 -6.64 8.44 -17.43
C SER A 59 -5.43 8.64 -16.50
N GLY A 60 -4.94 9.85 -16.40
CA GLY A 60 -3.84 10.17 -15.49
C GLY A 60 -4.30 10.46 -14.07
N TYR A 61 -5.42 9.91 -13.62
CA TYR A 61 -6.07 10.30 -12.36
C TYR A 61 -6.20 9.14 -11.38
N ILE A 62 -6.28 9.50 -10.09
CA ILE A 62 -6.52 8.59 -8.98
C ILE A 62 -7.51 9.27 -8.03
N MET A 63 -8.32 8.46 -7.36
CA MET A 63 -9.34 8.94 -6.44
C MET A 63 -8.94 8.67 -5.00
N LEU A 64 -8.96 9.71 -4.17
CA LEU A 64 -8.73 9.59 -2.73
C LEU A 64 -9.91 10.19 -1.97
N TYR A 65 -10.30 9.51 -0.88
CA TYR A 65 -11.33 10.01 0.03
C TYR A 65 -10.69 10.93 1.07
N ASP A 66 -11.24 12.13 1.26
CA ASP A 66 -10.67 13.13 2.17
C ASP A 66 -11.34 13.17 3.56
N GLY A 67 -12.27 12.27 3.80
CA GLY A 67 -13.07 12.25 5.03
C GLY A 67 -14.47 12.81 4.85
N LYS A 68 -14.73 13.48 3.73
CA LYS A 68 -16.04 14.04 3.38
C LYS A 68 -16.47 13.63 1.98
N LYS A 69 -15.56 13.66 1.02
CA LYS A 69 -15.86 13.35 -0.38
C LYS A 69 -14.65 12.74 -1.08
N TRP A 70 -14.90 12.17 -2.24
CA TRP A 70 -13.86 11.68 -3.14
C TRP A 70 -13.31 12.81 -3.99
N ASN A 71 -11.99 12.92 -4.09
CA ASN A 71 -11.31 13.90 -4.90
C ASN A 71 -10.43 13.21 -5.94
N THR A 72 -10.25 13.89 -7.06
CA THR A 72 -9.44 13.44 -8.18
C THR A 72 -8.07 14.11 -8.11
N TYR A 73 -7.01 13.33 -8.22
CA TYR A 73 -5.63 13.81 -8.15
C TYR A 73 -4.83 13.30 -9.34
N ASN A 74 -3.68 13.92 -9.58
CA ASN A 74 -2.70 13.40 -10.53
C ASN A 74 -2.23 12.02 -10.05
N ARG A 75 -2.38 11.01 -10.90
CA ARG A 75 -2.10 9.62 -10.55
C ARG A 75 -0.64 9.40 -10.18
N ASP A 76 0.27 9.88 -11.01
CA ASP A 76 1.69 9.57 -10.84
C ASP A 76 2.25 10.22 -9.57
N GLU A 77 1.84 11.44 -9.27
CA GLU A 77 2.23 12.12 -8.03
C GLU A 77 1.75 11.36 -6.79
N ILE A 78 0.50 10.93 -6.81
CA ILE A 78 -0.07 10.20 -5.66
C ILE A 78 0.54 8.80 -5.54
N VAL A 79 0.80 8.12 -6.65
CA VAL A 79 1.47 6.82 -6.60
C VAL A 79 2.86 6.95 -5.98
N ASP A 80 3.59 8.02 -6.30
CA ASP A 80 4.88 8.29 -5.66
C ASP A 80 4.72 8.48 -4.15
N ASP A 81 3.71 9.25 -3.72
CA ASP A 81 3.44 9.47 -2.30
C ASP A 81 3.03 8.18 -1.59
N ILE A 82 2.19 7.36 -2.23
CA ILE A 82 1.79 6.07 -1.67
C ILE A 82 3.00 5.15 -1.52
N PHE A 83 3.87 5.11 -2.53
CA PHE A 83 5.09 4.32 -2.47
C PHE A 83 5.95 4.72 -1.27
N ASP A 84 6.23 6.01 -1.13
CA ASP A 84 7.06 6.52 -0.04
C ASP A 84 6.45 6.20 1.33
N ASN A 85 5.14 6.37 1.46
CA ASN A 85 4.42 6.07 2.70
C ASN A 85 4.50 4.59 3.07
N LYS A 86 4.21 3.70 2.10
CA LYS A 86 4.21 2.26 2.36
C LYS A 86 5.62 1.73 2.59
N ASN A 87 6.59 2.25 1.86
CA ASN A 87 7.99 1.89 2.05
C ASN A 87 8.45 2.27 3.46
N ASP A 88 8.04 3.44 3.94
CA ASP A 88 8.34 3.91 5.29
C ASP A 88 7.71 2.98 6.36
N ILE A 89 6.48 2.54 6.15
CA ILE A 89 5.82 1.58 7.06
C ILE A 89 6.64 0.29 7.18
N LEU A 90 7.10 -0.24 6.05
CA LEU A 90 7.90 -1.46 6.02
C LEU A 90 9.24 -1.26 6.74
N GLU A 91 9.91 -0.15 6.47
CA GLU A 91 11.20 0.17 7.09
C GLU A 91 11.07 0.33 8.60
N LYS A 92 10.03 1.02 9.05
CA LYS A 92 9.77 1.18 10.48
C LYS A 92 9.47 -0.14 11.18
N LYS A 93 8.81 -1.07 10.49
CA LYS A 93 8.56 -2.40 11.05
C LYS A 93 9.87 -3.16 11.27
N ILE A 94 10.78 -3.11 10.30
CA ILE A 94 12.10 -3.71 10.45
C ILE A 94 12.84 -3.10 11.65
N GLU A 95 12.84 -1.77 11.76
CA GLU A 95 13.48 -1.06 12.86
C GLU A 95 12.88 -1.47 14.22
N GLU A 96 11.55 -1.58 14.28
CA GLU A 96 10.86 -2.05 15.48
C GLU A 96 11.29 -3.46 15.88
N TRP A 97 11.30 -4.39 14.92
CA TRP A 97 11.71 -5.78 15.19
C TRP A 97 13.14 -5.86 15.69
N VAL A 98 14.05 -5.10 15.07
CA VAL A 98 15.44 -5.05 15.52
C VAL A 98 15.52 -4.51 16.94
N SER A 99 14.77 -3.45 17.26
CA SER A 99 14.84 -2.80 18.56
C SER A 99 14.33 -3.68 19.70
N ILE A 100 13.38 -4.59 19.42
CA ILE A 100 12.83 -5.51 20.44
C ILE A 100 13.50 -6.89 20.39
N GLY A 101 14.59 -7.03 19.63
CA GLY A 101 15.39 -8.25 19.61
C GLY A 101 14.80 -9.40 18.81
N LYS A 102 13.85 -9.15 17.92
CA LYS A 102 13.33 -10.19 17.03
C LYS A 102 14.37 -10.51 15.95
N ASP A 103 14.71 -11.79 15.83
CA ASP A 103 15.74 -12.26 14.92
C ASP A 103 15.11 -12.90 13.67
N TYR A 104 15.06 -12.14 12.58
CA TYR A 104 14.53 -12.60 11.30
C TYR A 104 15.57 -12.34 10.18
N PRO A 105 16.72 -13.02 10.21
CA PRO A 105 17.83 -12.68 9.30
C PRO A 105 17.46 -12.80 7.81
N ILE A 106 16.64 -13.78 7.45
CA ILE A 106 16.22 -13.97 6.05
C ILE A 106 15.36 -12.79 5.61
N ILE A 107 14.44 -12.34 6.45
CA ILE A 107 13.57 -11.19 6.16
C ILE A 107 14.40 -9.91 6.03
N TYR A 108 15.33 -9.67 6.96
CA TYR A 108 16.20 -8.49 6.93
C TYR A 108 17.05 -8.45 5.67
N HIS A 109 17.56 -9.61 5.25
CA HIS A 109 18.34 -9.73 4.02
C HIS A 109 17.48 -9.42 2.78
N LYS A 110 16.26 -9.94 2.73
CA LYS A 110 15.32 -9.66 1.62
C LYS A 110 15.01 -8.18 1.52
N PHE A 111 14.74 -7.54 2.65
CA PHE A 111 14.40 -6.12 2.65
C PHE A 111 15.59 -5.26 2.24
N LYS A 112 16.79 -5.60 2.71
CA LYS A 112 18.01 -4.91 2.31
C LYS A 112 18.24 -5.00 0.81
N ARG A 113 18.08 -6.20 0.25
CA ARG A 113 18.20 -6.39 -1.21
C ARG A 113 17.16 -5.59 -1.98
N TYR A 114 15.93 -5.56 -1.49
CA TYR A 114 14.88 -4.76 -2.10
C TYR A 114 15.27 -3.27 -2.11
N LEU A 115 15.75 -2.72 -1.00
CA LEU A 115 16.16 -1.32 -0.93
C LEU A 115 17.28 -0.99 -1.92
N GLU A 116 18.21 -1.92 -2.12
CA GLU A 116 19.25 -1.76 -3.13
C GLU A 116 18.69 -1.78 -4.54
N LYS A 117 17.76 -2.69 -4.82
CA LYS A 117 17.18 -2.85 -6.17
C LYS A 117 16.31 -1.68 -6.60
N ILE A 118 15.58 -1.06 -5.69
CA ILE A 118 14.70 0.07 -6.05
C ILE A 118 15.48 1.35 -6.37
N ASN A 119 16.79 1.38 -6.12
CA ASN A 119 17.65 2.46 -6.61
C ASN A 119 17.81 2.41 -8.14
N ASN A 120 17.47 1.29 -8.77
CA ASN A 120 17.44 1.16 -10.22
C ASN A 120 16.09 1.66 -10.73
N ASP A 121 16.10 2.63 -11.65
CA ASP A 121 14.90 3.26 -12.17
C ASP A 121 13.98 2.29 -12.89
N ILE A 122 14.52 1.27 -13.56
CA ILE A 122 13.71 0.27 -14.26
C ILE A 122 12.94 -0.58 -13.25
N VAL A 123 13.60 -1.00 -12.17
CA VAL A 123 12.97 -1.78 -11.10
C VAL A 123 11.91 -0.95 -10.40
N LEU A 124 12.22 0.30 -10.05
CA LEU A 124 11.28 1.19 -9.38
C LEU A 124 10.04 1.43 -10.24
N LYS A 125 10.23 1.63 -11.56
CA LYS A 125 9.11 1.80 -12.48
C LYS A 125 8.19 0.58 -12.46
N LYS A 126 8.76 -0.64 -12.49
CA LYS A 126 7.96 -1.87 -12.43
C LYS A 126 7.16 -1.97 -11.14
N VAL A 127 7.75 -1.59 -10.02
CA VAL A 127 7.05 -1.58 -8.73
C VAL A 127 5.87 -0.62 -8.79
N LYS A 128 6.07 0.59 -9.28
CA LYS A 128 5.01 1.60 -9.37
C LYS A 128 3.93 1.21 -10.37
N ASP A 129 4.30 0.57 -11.47
CA ASP A 129 3.31 0.03 -12.43
C ASP A 129 2.44 -1.04 -11.76
N GLU A 130 3.05 -1.92 -10.97
CA GLU A 130 2.28 -2.93 -10.23
C GLU A 130 1.35 -2.30 -9.20
N MET A 131 1.77 -1.23 -8.55
CA MET A 131 0.89 -0.47 -7.65
C MET A 131 -0.35 0.05 -8.38
N LYS A 132 -0.15 0.59 -9.59
CA LYS A 132 -1.26 1.08 -10.42
C LYS A 132 -2.24 -0.04 -10.75
N PHE A 133 -1.72 -1.23 -11.08
CA PHE A 133 -2.57 -2.39 -11.36
C PHE A 133 -3.36 -2.83 -10.12
N VAL A 134 -2.73 -2.86 -8.95
CA VAL A 134 -3.42 -3.18 -7.69
C VAL A 134 -4.55 -2.19 -7.43
N LEU A 135 -4.28 -0.90 -7.58
CA LEU A 135 -5.25 0.16 -7.34
C LEU A 135 -6.42 0.13 -8.34
N TYR A 136 -6.17 -0.33 -9.55
CA TYR A 136 -7.20 -0.45 -10.59
C TYR A 136 -7.95 -1.78 -10.50
N ASN A 137 -7.22 -2.89 -10.39
CA ASN A 137 -7.82 -4.23 -10.46
C ASN A 137 -8.75 -4.51 -9.27
N ASN A 138 -8.52 -3.84 -8.14
CA ASN A 138 -9.34 -4.02 -6.95
C ASN A 138 -10.37 -2.90 -6.75
N ARG A 139 -10.59 -2.05 -7.73
CA ARG A 139 -11.48 -0.89 -7.61
C ARG A 139 -12.93 -1.23 -7.26
N ASN A 140 -13.39 -2.41 -7.67
CA ASN A 140 -14.77 -2.79 -7.45
C ASN A 140 -15.13 -2.98 -5.97
N ILE A 141 -14.15 -3.38 -5.15
CA ILE A 141 -14.39 -3.50 -3.71
C ILE A 141 -14.65 -2.13 -3.08
N VAL A 142 -14.03 -1.09 -3.63
CA VAL A 142 -14.23 0.30 -3.19
C VAL A 142 -15.57 0.83 -3.70
N LYS A 143 -15.87 0.61 -4.98
CA LYS A 143 -17.08 1.12 -5.62
C LYS A 143 -18.37 0.59 -4.99
N LYS A 144 -18.31 -0.54 -4.30
CA LYS A 144 -19.49 -1.11 -3.61
C LYS A 144 -19.97 -0.25 -2.45
N ILE A 145 -19.13 0.65 -1.93
CA ILE A 145 -19.45 1.45 -0.74
C ILE A 145 -19.60 2.94 -1.04
N ILE A 146 -19.50 3.33 -2.31
CA ILE A 146 -19.71 4.73 -2.71
C ILE A 146 -20.94 4.92 -3.56
#